data_3c61040a7ad801f3f2d41cf8a4fc6445
#
_entry.id   3c61040a7ad801f3f2d41cf8a4fc6445
#
_cell.length_a   1.000
_cell.length_b   1.000
_cell.length_c   1.000
_cell.angle_alpha   90.00
_cell.angle_beta   90.00
_cell.angle_gamma   90.00
#
_symmetry.space_group_name_H-M   'P 1'
#
loop_
_entity.id
_entity.type
_entity.pdbx_description
1 polymer ?
#
loop_
_entity_poly.entity_id
_entity_poly.type
_entity_poly.pdbx_seq_one_letter_code
_entity_poly.pdbx_strand_id
1 'polypeptide(L)'
;DVEILTNTKIWGAFDPDHLLGYNDKNRYIFRAKQLIIATGAYERGIPISDWTLPGVFTTGAAQTLLRSYQTAIPGKIIVSGNGPLNLQIAAELLKAKANVLAYVDSANLFSIKNIFLSPLLGLISPKLGLRGIGYLLTLLNNRTKIVSSSVPTAFIGNNKLDQIKISRISSRKISSNEPLTYEVDSVAVGFGFAPSNEIAKLLGCKLVLDKKTLANKVANDFVGRTSRENVWVIGDSASINGAQIAKYRGKLIAIKLLQEFKESSLSDNIEFGIAAINLTRHLLFQKVLWQIFKAPRLVAELSDDETIICRCLNVSKKDLHTDITYDVESAGAVKRITRAGMGKCQGRYCSPIVQELISLHFGSPIDELSGFAPQVPIKPTPISVIAYPTQRKNS
;
A
#
# COMPACT_ATOMS: atom_id res chain seq x y z
N ASP A 1 -29.66 -13.94 -4.03
CA ASP A 1 -29.49 -12.55 -4.51
C ASP A 1 -28.44 -11.83 -3.65
N VAL A 2 -27.67 -10.93 -4.26
CA VAL A 2 -26.63 -10.13 -3.57
C VAL A 2 -27.07 -8.67 -3.58
N GLU A 3 -27.21 -8.05 -2.39
CA GLU A 3 -27.42 -6.60 -2.27
C GLU A 3 -26.08 -5.86 -2.35
N ILE A 4 -25.95 -4.90 -3.28
CA ILE A 4 -24.76 -4.07 -3.45
C ILE A 4 -25.07 -2.64 -2.98
N LEU A 5 -24.42 -2.22 -1.90
CA LEU A 5 -24.55 -0.86 -1.34
C LEU A 5 -23.38 0.00 -1.84
N THR A 6 -23.58 0.71 -2.94
CA THR A 6 -22.60 1.67 -3.48
C THR A 6 -22.55 2.96 -2.64
N ASN A 7 -21.47 3.73 -2.73
CA ASN A 7 -21.25 4.98 -2.00
C ASN A 7 -21.43 4.86 -0.47
N THR A 8 -21.29 3.65 0.07
CA THR A 8 -21.48 3.39 1.51
C THR A 8 -20.12 3.28 2.20
N LYS A 9 -19.91 4.10 3.24
CA LYS A 9 -18.68 4.14 4.02
C LYS A 9 -18.88 3.40 5.34
N ILE A 10 -18.04 2.40 5.61
CA ILE A 10 -17.93 1.81 6.96
C ILE A 10 -16.99 2.67 7.77
N TRP A 11 -17.44 3.19 8.91
CA TRP A 11 -16.71 4.10 9.77
C TRP A 11 -16.47 3.57 11.18
N GLY A 12 -17.18 2.51 11.59
CA GLY A 12 -17.02 1.87 12.89
C GLY A 12 -17.22 0.36 12.80
N ALA A 13 -16.49 -0.37 13.64
CA ALA A 13 -16.63 -1.80 13.83
C ALA A 13 -16.39 -2.09 15.31
N PHE A 14 -17.41 -2.57 16.01
CA PHE A 14 -17.39 -2.86 17.46
C PHE A 14 -17.41 -4.35 17.73
N ASP A 15 -18.11 -5.09 16.90
CA ASP A 15 -18.17 -6.55 16.88
C ASP A 15 -18.36 -7.05 15.44
N PRO A 16 -18.10 -8.34 15.12
CA PRO A 16 -18.35 -8.88 13.78
C PRO A 16 -19.77 -8.69 13.27
N ASP A 17 -20.75 -8.68 14.16
CA ASP A 17 -22.16 -8.42 13.87
C ASP A 17 -22.61 -6.96 14.16
N HIS A 18 -21.66 -6.05 14.43
CA HIS A 18 -21.96 -4.66 14.74
C HIS A 18 -21.00 -3.69 14.03
N LEU A 19 -21.24 -3.51 12.73
CA LEU A 19 -20.53 -2.52 11.93
C LEU A 19 -21.44 -1.33 11.64
N LEU A 20 -20.87 -0.14 11.68
CA LEU A 20 -21.54 1.11 11.37
C LEU A 20 -21.13 1.66 10.02
N GLY A 21 -22.11 1.99 9.21
CA GLY A 21 -21.90 2.58 7.90
C GLY A 21 -22.89 3.69 7.59
N TYR A 22 -22.58 4.48 6.57
CA TYR A 22 -23.50 5.49 6.05
C TYR A 22 -23.23 5.77 4.56
N ASN A 23 -24.26 6.27 3.89
CA ASN A 23 -24.16 6.95 2.60
C ASN A 23 -24.94 8.28 2.69
N ASP A 24 -25.07 8.97 1.57
CA ASP A 24 -25.72 10.30 1.53
C ASP A 24 -27.17 10.28 1.99
N LYS A 25 -27.85 9.13 1.95
CA LYS A 25 -29.29 8.98 2.27
C LYS A 25 -29.55 8.25 3.58
N ASN A 26 -28.71 7.26 3.90
CA ASN A 26 -29.02 6.30 4.96
C ASN A 26 -27.84 6.10 5.92
N ARG A 27 -28.18 5.68 7.14
CA ARG A 27 -27.26 5.17 8.15
C ARG A 27 -27.57 3.69 8.37
N TYR A 28 -26.54 2.90 8.53
CA TYR A 28 -26.64 1.45 8.61
C TYR A 28 -25.99 0.92 9.87
N ILE A 29 -26.63 -0.07 10.47
CA ILE A 29 -26.01 -1.04 11.36
C ILE A 29 -26.01 -2.36 10.59
N PHE A 30 -24.84 -2.86 10.25
CA PHE A 30 -24.70 -4.16 9.58
C PHE A 30 -24.55 -5.23 10.65
N ARG A 31 -25.40 -6.24 10.54
CA ARG A 31 -25.37 -7.45 11.37
C ARG A 31 -25.21 -8.64 10.44
N ALA A 32 -24.10 -9.35 10.55
CA ALA A 32 -23.82 -10.48 9.68
C ALA A 32 -23.38 -11.69 10.49
N LYS A 33 -23.80 -12.88 10.07
CA LYS A 33 -23.33 -14.16 10.65
C LYS A 33 -21.85 -14.38 10.33
N GLN A 34 -21.41 -13.92 9.17
CA GLN A 34 -20.02 -14.04 8.71
C GLN A 34 -19.57 -12.70 8.10
N LEU A 35 -18.43 -12.19 8.52
CA LEU A 35 -17.84 -10.95 8.03
C LEU A 35 -16.61 -11.22 7.17
N ILE A 36 -16.63 -10.82 5.90
CA ILE A 36 -15.47 -10.88 5.01
C ILE A 36 -14.93 -9.46 4.81
N ILE A 37 -13.69 -9.21 5.25
CA ILE A 37 -12.99 -7.94 5.09
C ILE A 37 -12.10 -8.00 3.86
N ALA A 38 -12.40 -7.20 2.84
CA ALA A 38 -11.67 -7.12 1.58
C ALA A 38 -11.35 -5.66 1.20
N THR A 39 -10.89 -4.87 2.16
CA THR A 39 -10.70 -3.41 2.09
C THR A 39 -9.47 -2.97 1.30
N GLY A 40 -8.65 -3.90 0.80
CA GLY A 40 -7.51 -3.61 -0.06
C GLY A 40 -6.33 -2.99 0.69
N ALA A 41 -5.66 -2.03 0.05
CA ALA A 41 -4.42 -1.46 0.54
C ALA A 41 -4.32 0.03 0.25
N TYR A 42 -3.43 0.72 0.96
CA TYR A 42 -2.98 2.09 0.68
C TYR A 42 -1.59 2.09 0.10
N GLU A 43 -1.28 3.08 -0.72
CA GLU A 43 0.11 3.32 -1.10
C GLU A 43 0.93 3.75 0.10
N ARG A 44 2.16 3.31 0.12
CA ARG A 44 3.12 3.65 1.14
C ARG A 44 3.81 4.97 0.80
N GLY A 45 3.69 5.97 1.66
CA GLY A 45 4.48 7.18 1.59
C GLY A 45 5.93 6.91 2.01
N ILE A 46 6.90 7.50 1.31
CA ILE A 46 8.25 7.69 1.81
C ILE A 46 8.51 9.19 1.81
N PRO A 47 8.85 9.78 2.95
CA PRO A 47 9.06 11.21 3.07
C PRO A 47 10.42 11.56 2.46
N ILE A 48 10.38 12.08 1.25
CA ILE A 48 11.53 12.64 0.55
C ILE A 48 11.41 14.16 0.65
N SER A 49 12.52 14.88 0.74
CA SER A 49 12.51 16.34 0.79
C SER A 49 11.61 16.92 -0.32
N ASP A 50 10.70 17.80 0.06
CA ASP A 50 9.71 18.48 -0.80
C ASP A 50 8.71 17.57 -1.56
N TRP A 51 8.48 16.35 -1.08
CA TRP A 51 7.52 15.42 -1.71
C TRP A 51 6.05 15.89 -1.73
N THR A 52 5.77 17.02 -1.10
CA THR A 52 4.44 17.64 -1.08
C THR A 52 4.19 18.64 -2.19
N LEU A 53 5.22 18.99 -2.99
CA LEU A 53 5.10 19.91 -4.12
C LEU A 53 4.05 19.47 -5.13
N PRO A 54 3.24 20.38 -5.67
CA PRO A 54 2.42 20.13 -6.85
C PRO A 54 3.29 19.60 -8.00
N GLY A 55 2.85 18.51 -8.65
CA GLY A 55 3.64 17.77 -9.64
C GLY A 55 4.22 16.46 -9.09
N VAL A 56 4.29 16.28 -7.76
CA VAL A 56 4.66 15.02 -7.14
C VAL A 56 3.40 14.19 -6.86
N PHE A 57 3.23 13.11 -7.62
CA PHE A 57 2.12 12.16 -7.51
C PHE A 57 2.59 10.85 -6.91
N THR A 58 1.69 10.13 -6.24
CA THR A 58 1.94 8.71 -6.00
C THR A 58 1.67 7.91 -7.27
N THR A 59 2.31 6.75 -7.40
CA THR A 59 2.13 5.88 -8.59
C THR A 59 0.67 5.44 -8.76
N GLY A 60 -0.05 5.15 -7.65
CA GLY A 60 -1.47 4.80 -7.71
C GLY A 60 -2.36 6.00 -8.03
N ALA A 61 -1.99 7.22 -7.63
CA ALA A 61 -2.69 8.42 -8.07
C ALA A 61 -2.55 8.61 -9.60
N ALA A 62 -1.33 8.47 -10.12
CA ALA A 62 -1.08 8.51 -11.57
C ALA A 62 -1.87 7.41 -12.32
N GLN A 63 -1.94 6.20 -11.75
CA GLN A 63 -2.74 5.11 -12.31
C GLN A 63 -4.23 5.43 -12.31
N THR A 64 -4.74 5.96 -11.22
CA THR A 64 -6.16 6.31 -11.08
C THR A 64 -6.56 7.40 -12.07
N LEU A 65 -5.74 8.46 -12.20
CA LEU A 65 -5.95 9.50 -13.19
C LEU A 65 -6.01 8.91 -14.60
N LEU A 66 -5.05 8.06 -14.95
CA LEU A 66 -4.98 7.46 -16.27
C LEU A 66 -6.14 6.50 -16.55
N ARG A 67 -6.46 5.59 -15.64
CA ARG A 67 -7.44 4.52 -15.89
C ARG A 67 -8.88 4.95 -15.67
N SER A 68 -9.15 5.69 -14.60
CA SER A 68 -10.51 6.08 -14.22
C SER A 68 -10.94 7.40 -14.85
N TYR A 69 -9.98 8.33 -15.06
CA TYR A 69 -10.28 9.66 -15.59
C TYR A 69 -9.73 9.89 -17.00
N GLN A 70 -9.09 8.87 -17.59
CA GLN A 70 -8.49 8.92 -18.95
C GLN A 70 -7.53 10.12 -19.12
N THR A 71 -6.86 10.52 -18.04
CA THR A 71 -5.98 11.69 -17.99
C THR A 71 -4.59 11.27 -17.51
N ALA A 72 -3.57 11.48 -18.34
CA ALA A 72 -2.18 11.29 -17.93
C ALA A 72 -1.70 12.47 -17.08
N ILE A 73 -0.75 12.22 -16.15
CA ILE A 73 -0.03 13.31 -15.48
C ILE A 73 0.75 14.11 -16.52
N PRO A 74 0.85 15.46 -16.36
CA PRO A 74 1.34 16.33 -17.43
C PRO A 74 2.86 16.39 -17.55
N GLY A 75 3.33 16.82 -18.74
CA GLY A 75 4.69 17.28 -19.00
C GLY A 75 5.76 16.19 -19.09
N LYS A 76 6.99 16.55 -18.74
CA LYS A 76 8.15 15.64 -18.63
C LYS A 76 8.03 14.84 -17.34
N ILE A 77 7.94 13.50 -17.47
CA ILE A 77 7.60 12.61 -16.34
C ILE A 77 8.78 11.72 -15.99
N ILE A 78 9.03 11.54 -14.69
CA ILE A 78 9.83 10.41 -14.18
C ILE A 78 8.93 9.53 -13.32
N VAL A 79 9.00 8.21 -13.53
CA VAL A 79 8.37 7.22 -12.65
C VAL A 79 9.46 6.61 -11.78
N SER A 80 9.31 6.72 -10.46
CA SER A 80 10.35 6.29 -9.53
C SER A 80 9.81 5.55 -8.31
N GLY A 81 10.68 4.79 -7.66
CA GLY A 81 10.37 4.12 -6.40
C GLY A 81 10.89 2.70 -6.32
N ASN A 82 10.05 1.78 -5.87
CA ASN A 82 10.37 0.36 -5.77
C ASN A 82 9.15 -0.51 -6.04
N GLY A 83 9.30 -1.43 -6.97
CA GLY A 83 8.31 -2.47 -7.19
C GLY A 83 7.67 -2.51 -8.58
N PRO A 84 7.00 -3.62 -8.91
CA PRO A 84 6.52 -3.91 -10.26
C PRO A 84 5.42 -2.96 -10.74
N LEU A 85 4.67 -2.31 -9.83
CA LEU A 85 3.64 -1.35 -10.22
C LEU A 85 4.24 -0.14 -10.94
N ASN A 86 5.40 0.35 -10.50
CA ASN A 86 6.06 1.49 -11.12
C ASN A 86 6.44 1.19 -12.58
N LEU A 87 6.97 -0.02 -12.86
CA LEU A 87 7.25 -0.47 -14.22
C LEU A 87 5.98 -0.52 -15.07
N GLN A 88 4.89 -1.04 -14.50
CA GLN A 88 3.59 -1.10 -15.17
C GLN A 88 3.07 0.30 -15.52
N ILE A 89 3.10 1.25 -14.57
CA ILE A 89 2.60 2.60 -14.79
C ILE A 89 3.46 3.36 -15.79
N ALA A 90 4.78 3.23 -15.74
CA ALA A 90 5.66 3.81 -16.76
C ALA A 90 5.26 3.35 -18.17
N ALA A 91 5.02 2.04 -18.35
CA ALA A 91 4.57 1.50 -19.62
C ALA A 91 3.15 1.95 -20.02
N GLU A 92 2.23 2.09 -19.07
CA GLU A 92 0.86 2.56 -19.34
C GLU A 92 0.85 4.05 -19.71
N LEU A 93 1.63 4.89 -19.06
CA LEU A 93 1.80 6.31 -19.42
C LEU A 93 2.38 6.46 -20.83
N LEU A 94 3.40 5.67 -21.19
CA LEU A 94 3.95 5.66 -22.55
C LEU A 94 2.92 5.25 -23.61
N LYS A 95 2.11 4.22 -23.32
CA LYS A 95 1.00 3.81 -24.21
C LYS A 95 -0.05 4.91 -24.37
N ALA A 96 -0.25 5.74 -23.36
CA ALA A 96 -1.08 6.93 -23.41
C ALA A 96 -0.37 8.15 -24.04
N LYS A 97 0.79 7.95 -24.68
CA LYS A 97 1.61 8.98 -25.33
C LYS A 97 2.13 10.07 -24.37
N ALA A 98 2.22 9.78 -23.08
CA ALA A 98 2.85 10.69 -22.12
C ALA A 98 4.38 10.65 -22.25
N ASN A 99 5.04 11.76 -21.95
CA ASN A 99 6.49 11.93 -22.09
C ASN A 99 7.23 11.40 -20.85
N VAL A 100 7.50 10.09 -20.80
CA VAL A 100 8.24 9.45 -19.68
C VAL A 100 9.73 9.42 -20.00
N LEU A 101 10.49 10.31 -19.35
CA LEU A 101 11.94 10.46 -19.54
C LEU A 101 12.72 9.27 -18.98
N ALA A 102 12.36 8.84 -17.76
CA ALA A 102 13.05 7.76 -17.07
C ALA A 102 12.13 6.94 -16.17
N TYR A 103 12.48 5.66 -16.01
CA TYR A 103 12.02 4.76 -14.98
C TYR A 103 13.18 4.50 -14.00
N VAL A 104 12.99 4.81 -12.73
CA VAL A 104 14.02 4.73 -11.68
C VAL A 104 13.55 3.74 -10.62
N ASP A 105 14.32 2.67 -10.38
CA ASP A 105 14.00 1.66 -9.36
C ASP A 105 15.12 1.53 -8.33
N SER A 106 14.72 1.46 -7.06
CA SER A 106 15.65 1.28 -5.94
C SER A 106 16.27 -0.12 -5.90
N ALA A 107 15.64 -1.11 -6.53
CA ALA A 107 16.21 -2.44 -6.67
C ALA A 107 17.27 -2.50 -7.76
N ASN A 108 18.23 -3.40 -7.60
CA ASN A 108 19.18 -3.74 -8.67
C ASN A 108 18.53 -4.74 -9.64
N LEU A 109 17.78 -4.22 -10.61
CA LEU A 109 17.02 -5.03 -11.56
C LEU A 109 17.91 -5.92 -12.44
N PHE A 110 19.09 -5.46 -12.77
CA PHE A 110 20.04 -6.12 -13.69
C PHE A 110 21.14 -6.91 -12.96
N SER A 111 20.94 -7.25 -11.68
CA SER A 111 21.88 -8.11 -10.96
C SER A 111 21.93 -9.50 -11.60
N ILE A 112 23.10 -10.16 -11.53
CA ILE A 112 23.29 -11.55 -12.02
C ILE A 112 22.20 -12.47 -11.44
N LYS A 113 21.90 -12.34 -10.14
CA LYS A 113 20.82 -13.10 -9.49
C LYS A 113 19.47 -12.90 -10.17
N ASN A 114 19.14 -11.67 -10.55
CA ASN A 114 17.85 -11.35 -11.16
C ASN A 114 17.74 -11.84 -12.60
N ILE A 115 18.88 -11.93 -13.34
CA ILE A 115 18.93 -12.55 -14.66
C ILE A 115 18.49 -14.03 -14.58
N PHE A 116 18.91 -14.77 -13.54
CA PHE A 116 18.50 -16.15 -13.33
C PHE A 116 17.07 -16.29 -12.75
N LEU A 117 16.60 -15.32 -11.98
CA LEU A 117 15.25 -15.37 -11.39
C LEU A 117 14.14 -14.97 -12.37
N SER A 118 14.42 -14.09 -13.32
CA SER A 118 13.41 -13.57 -14.24
C SER A 118 12.75 -14.64 -15.12
N PRO A 119 13.47 -15.62 -15.72
CA PRO A 119 12.85 -16.71 -16.47
C PRO A 119 11.90 -17.57 -15.64
N LEU A 120 12.21 -17.74 -14.34
CA LEU A 120 11.38 -18.52 -13.42
C LEU A 120 9.98 -17.91 -13.26
N LEU A 121 9.83 -16.57 -13.34
CA LEU A 121 8.52 -15.92 -13.35
C LEU A 121 7.68 -16.36 -14.57
N GLY A 122 8.33 -16.48 -15.74
CA GLY A 122 7.67 -16.97 -16.96
C GLY A 122 7.21 -18.45 -16.82
N LEU A 123 8.02 -19.29 -16.20
CA LEU A 123 7.67 -20.69 -15.94
C LEU A 123 6.51 -20.81 -14.93
N ILE A 124 6.55 -20.08 -13.84
CA ILE A 124 5.50 -20.12 -12.81
C ILE A 124 4.18 -19.54 -13.35
N SER A 125 4.23 -18.43 -14.06
CA SER A 125 3.03 -17.79 -14.64
C SER A 125 3.33 -17.14 -15.98
N PRO A 126 3.21 -17.88 -17.11
CA PRO A 126 3.55 -17.37 -18.44
C PRO A 126 2.83 -16.06 -18.79
N LYS A 127 1.54 -15.97 -18.44
CA LYS A 127 0.75 -14.78 -18.71
C LYS A 127 1.28 -13.52 -18.00
N LEU A 128 1.71 -13.65 -16.74
CA LEU A 128 2.26 -12.52 -15.98
C LEU A 128 3.71 -12.22 -16.39
N GLY A 129 4.51 -13.25 -16.68
CA GLY A 129 5.87 -13.11 -17.19
C GLY A 129 5.91 -12.35 -18.52
N LEU A 130 5.09 -12.77 -19.50
CA LEU A 130 4.97 -12.08 -20.78
C LEU A 130 4.48 -10.63 -20.65
N ARG A 131 3.57 -10.37 -19.69
CA ARG A 131 3.13 -9.01 -19.39
C ARG A 131 4.28 -8.14 -18.87
N GLY A 132 5.10 -8.67 -17.97
CA GLY A 132 6.28 -7.98 -17.46
C GLY A 132 7.30 -7.67 -18.56
N ILE A 133 7.58 -8.64 -19.44
CA ILE A 133 8.43 -8.43 -20.62
C ILE A 133 7.82 -7.35 -21.53
N GLY A 134 6.51 -7.38 -21.76
CA GLY A 134 5.81 -6.36 -22.57
C GLY A 134 5.97 -4.94 -21.99
N TYR A 135 5.98 -4.78 -20.68
CA TYR A 135 6.27 -3.48 -20.06
C TYR A 135 7.70 -3.02 -20.32
N LEU A 136 8.69 -3.89 -20.14
CA LEU A 136 10.09 -3.56 -20.44
C LEU A 136 10.29 -3.19 -21.91
N LEU A 137 9.74 -3.97 -22.83
CA LEU A 137 9.79 -3.66 -24.27
C LEU A 137 9.14 -2.32 -24.60
N THR A 138 8.04 -1.98 -23.92
CA THR A 138 7.40 -0.66 -24.09
C THR A 138 8.36 0.47 -23.70
N LEU A 139 9.08 0.35 -22.58
CA LEU A 139 10.07 1.35 -22.17
C LEU A 139 11.23 1.44 -23.18
N LEU A 140 11.77 0.31 -23.61
CA LEU A 140 12.90 0.25 -24.55
C LEU A 140 12.53 0.85 -25.93
N ASN A 141 11.37 0.49 -26.47
CA ASN A 141 10.89 1.00 -27.75
C ASN A 141 10.65 2.52 -27.74
N ASN A 142 10.29 3.07 -26.57
CA ASN A 142 10.13 4.53 -26.39
C ASN A 142 11.43 5.21 -25.94
N ARG A 143 12.57 4.51 -25.92
CA ARG A 143 13.88 5.04 -25.49
C ARG A 143 13.86 5.64 -24.08
N THR A 144 12.93 5.18 -23.22
CA THR A 144 12.86 5.60 -21.81
C THR A 144 14.08 5.09 -21.05
N LYS A 145 14.77 5.96 -20.36
CA LYS A 145 15.97 5.59 -19.59
C LYS A 145 15.59 4.72 -18.38
N ILE A 146 16.19 3.54 -18.26
CA ILE A 146 15.99 2.66 -17.11
C ILE A 146 17.18 2.81 -16.16
N VAL A 147 16.93 3.29 -14.94
CA VAL A 147 17.95 3.55 -13.91
C VAL A 147 17.64 2.66 -12.71
N SER A 148 18.49 1.65 -12.48
CA SER A 148 18.34 0.73 -11.35
C SER A 148 19.29 1.08 -10.20
N SER A 149 19.08 0.51 -9.01
CA SER A 149 19.84 0.81 -7.80
C SER A 149 19.91 2.32 -7.51
N SER A 150 18.78 3.01 -7.68
CA SER A 150 18.74 4.46 -7.54
C SER A 150 17.41 4.91 -6.93
N VAL A 151 17.45 6.02 -6.22
CA VAL A 151 16.30 6.53 -5.48
C VAL A 151 16.22 8.07 -5.64
N PRO A 152 15.02 8.66 -5.73
CA PRO A 152 14.88 10.10 -5.62
C PRO A 152 15.27 10.55 -4.21
N THR A 153 16.10 11.59 -4.12
CA THR A 153 16.60 12.14 -2.84
C THR A 153 16.06 13.51 -2.53
N ALA A 154 15.62 14.26 -3.54
CA ALA A 154 14.94 15.56 -3.34
C ALA A 154 14.06 15.90 -4.55
N PHE A 155 12.96 16.58 -4.28
CA PHE A 155 12.17 17.29 -5.27
C PHE A 155 12.46 18.78 -5.12
N ILE A 156 12.61 19.48 -6.21
CA ILE A 156 13.01 20.89 -6.21
C ILE A 156 12.01 21.70 -7.01
N GLY A 157 11.59 22.82 -6.45
CA GLY A 157 10.70 23.77 -7.08
C GLY A 157 10.21 24.80 -6.07
N ASN A 158 9.64 25.88 -6.54
CA ASN A 158 9.16 26.96 -5.67
C ASN A 158 7.65 26.77 -5.33
N ASN A 159 6.79 26.79 -6.35
CA ASN A 159 5.35 26.59 -6.21
C ASN A 159 4.87 25.25 -6.83
N LYS A 160 5.71 24.62 -7.62
CA LYS A 160 5.51 23.33 -8.27
C LYS A 160 6.86 22.65 -8.47
N LEU A 161 6.82 21.39 -8.82
CA LEU A 161 8.00 20.62 -9.17
C LEU A 161 8.64 21.18 -10.45
N ASP A 162 9.95 21.42 -10.39
CA ASP A 162 10.79 21.84 -11.52
C ASP A 162 11.92 20.84 -11.80
N GLN A 163 12.46 20.22 -10.74
CA GLN A 163 13.58 19.28 -10.84
C GLN A 163 13.46 18.14 -9.83
N ILE A 164 14.10 17.01 -10.14
CA ILE A 164 14.28 15.87 -9.24
C ILE A 164 15.77 15.51 -9.16
N LYS A 165 16.25 15.28 -7.94
CA LYS A 165 17.57 14.69 -7.69
C LYS A 165 17.44 13.18 -7.48
N ILE A 166 18.31 12.42 -8.15
CA ILE A 166 18.34 10.95 -8.09
C ILE A 166 19.75 10.50 -7.71
N SER A 167 19.88 9.81 -6.59
CA SER A 167 21.16 9.26 -6.13
C SER A 167 21.22 7.74 -6.30
N ARG A 168 22.40 7.22 -6.51
CA ARG A 168 22.66 5.78 -6.53
C ARG A 168 22.61 5.19 -5.12
N ILE A 169 22.19 3.93 -5.04
CA ILE A 169 22.25 3.13 -3.82
C ILE A 169 23.45 2.21 -3.94
N SER A 170 24.39 2.32 -2.99
CA SER A 170 25.56 1.46 -2.85
C SER A 170 25.63 0.92 -1.43
N SER A 171 25.94 -0.36 -1.26
CA SER A 171 26.04 -0.99 0.07
C SER A 171 24.83 -0.72 0.98
N ARG A 172 23.62 -0.68 0.40
CA ARG A 172 22.33 -0.41 1.08
C ARG A 172 22.17 1.00 1.66
N LYS A 173 23.01 1.95 1.27
CA LYS A 173 22.97 3.37 1.65
C LYS A 173 22.92 4.24 0.40
N ILE A 174 22.51 5.48 0.56
CA ILE A 174 22.60 6.49 -0.51
C ILE A 174 24.08 6.79 -0.74
N SER A 175 24.50 6.75 -2.01
CA SER A 175 25.87 7.09 -2.39
C SER A 175 26.16 8.56 -2.13
N SER A 176 27.38 8.86 -1.66
CA SER A 176 27.88 10.23 -1.51
C SER A 176 28.25 10.91 -2.84
N ASN A 177 28.19 10.17 -3.96
CA ASN A 177 28.44 10.75 -5.28
C ASN A 177 27.38 11.78 -5.64
N GLU A 178 27.74 12.71 -6.50
CA GLU A 178 26.86 13.75 -6.99
C GLU A 178 25.58 13.14 -7.61
N PRO A 179 24.38 13.61 -7.20
CA PRO A 179 23.12 13.11 -7.70
C PRO A 179 22.88 13.53 -9.15
N LEU A 180 22.24 12.64 -9.91
CA LEU A 180 21.72 13.01 -11.24
C LEU A 180 20.52 13.93 -11.07
N THR A 181 20.55 15.08 -11.73
CA THR A 181 19.43 16.03 -11.72
C THR A 181 18.70 15.99 -13.07
N TYR A 182 17.37 15.97 -13.01
CA TYR A 182 16.51 16.03 -14.18
C TYR A 182 15.50 17.15 -14.05
N GLU A 183 15.31 17.93 -15.12
CA GLU A 183 14.18 18.84 -15.26
C GLU A 183 12.92 18.03 -15.56
N VAL A 184 11.88 18.25 -14.77
CA VAL A 184 10.62 17.50 -14.85
C VAL A 184 9.43 18.38 -14.47
N ASP A 185 8.28 18.09 -15.04
CA ASP A 185 7.01 18.73 -14.67
C ASP A 185 6.21 17.87 -13.70
N SER A 186 6.39 16.54 -13.76
CA SER A 186 5.70 15.58 -12.91
C SER A 186 6.57 14.38 -12.55
N VAL A 187 6.33 13.85 -11.35
CA VAL A 187 6.93 12.59 -10.90
C VAL A 187 5.85 11.67 -10.33
N ALA A 188 5.86 10.40 -10.72
CA ALA A 188 5.06 9.36 -10.09
C ALA A 188 5.94 8.52 -9.17
N VAL A 189 5.72 8.58 -7.86
CA VAL A 189 6.56 7.93 -6.84
C VAL A 189 5.81 6.82 -6.14
N GLY A 190 6.36 5.58 -6.15
CA GLY A 190 5.73 4.44 -5.49
C GLY A 190 6.72 3.54 -4.78
N PHE A 191 6.51 3.33 -3.48
CA PHE A 191 7.35 2.46 -2.65
C PHE A 191 6.56 1.29 -2.05
N GLY A 192 5.56 0.78 -2.80
CA GLY A 192 4.70 -0.32 -2.42
C GLY A 192 3.47 0.13 -1.62
N PHE A 193 2.92 -0.81 -0.87
CA PHE A 193 1.62 -0.67 -0.23
C PHE A 193 1.65 -1.10 1.24
N ALA A 194 0.65 -0.64 1.99
CA ALA A 194 0.33 -1.11 3.33
C ALA A 194 -1.11 -1.63 3.37
N PRO A 195 -1.38 -2.75 4.08
CA PRO A 195 -2.72 -3.30 4.17
C PRO A 195 -3.72 -2.34 4.83
N SER A 196 -4.92 -2.22 4.26
CA SER A 196 -6.05 -1.51 4.88
C SER A 196 -6.74 -2.45 5.89
N ASN A 197 -6.18 -2.56 7.08
CA ASN A 197 -6.57 -3.54 8.11
C ASN A 197 -7.18 -2.91 9.38
N GLU A 198 -7.63 -1.65 9.32
CA GLU A 198 -8.16 -0.92 10.47
C GLU A 198 -9.40 -1.62 11.06
N ILE A 199 -10.30 -2.14 10.23
CA ILE A 199 -11.49 -2.88 10.69
C ILE A 199 -11.07 -4.15 11.42
N ALA A 200 -10.12 -4.91 10.87
CA ALA A 200 -9.63 -6.12 11.51
C ALA A 200 -8.94 -5.81 12.87
N LYS A 201 -8.22 -4.68 12.95
CA LYS A 201 -7.62 -4.19 14.20
C LYS A 201 -8.67 -3.81 15.24
N LEU A 202 -9.72 -3.08 14.84
CA LEU A 202 -10.83 -2.71 15.74
C LEU A 202 -11.53 -3.95 16.30
N LEU A 203 -11.70 -4.99 15.48
CA LEU A 203 -12.31 -6.26 15.90
C LEU A 203 -11.37 -7.16 16.71
N GLY A 204 -10.16 -6.72 17.03
CA GLY A 204 -9.21 -7.49 17.83
C GLY A 204 -8.60 -8.70 17.11
N CYS A 205 -8.58 -8.71 15.77
CA CYS A 205 -7.89 -9.76 15.04
C CYS A 205 -6.37 -9.71 15.31
N LYS A 206 -5.77 -10.88 15.54
CA LYS A 206 -4.31 -10.99 15.75
C LYS A 206 -3.55 -10.47 14.54
N LEU A 207 -2.52 -9.69 14.82
CA LEU A 207 -1.62 -9.14 13.80
C LEU A 207 -0.28 -9.88 13.84
N VAL A 208 0.46 -9.78 12.74
CA VAL A 208 1.83 -10.25 12.61
C VAL A 208 2.62 -9.21 11.83
N LEU A 209 3.74 -8.78 12.35
CA LEU A 209 4.63 -7.86 11.67
C LEU A 209 5.33 -8.55 10.49
N ASP A 210 5.19 -8.00 9.31
CA ASP A 210 6.05 -8.37 8.18
C ASP A 210 7.40 -7.66 8.29
N LYS A 211 8.41 -8.38 8.76
CA LYS A 211 9.78 -7.86 8.92
C LYS A 211 10.41 -7.27 7.65
N LYS A 212 9.88 -7.60 6.46
CA LYS A 212 10.40 -7.08 5.19
C LYS A 212 9.83 -5.69 4.86
N THR A 213 8.56 -5.52 5.11
CA THR A 213 7.84 -4.28 4.79
C THR A 213 7.60 -3.42 6.02
N LEU A 214 7.85 -3.91 7.23
CA LEU A 214 7.48 -3.31 8.52
C LEU A 214 6.00 -2.88 8.56
N ALA A 215 5.14 -3.62 7.87
CA ALA A 215 3.71 -3.43 7.87
C ALA A 215 3.02 -4.58 8.60
N ASN A 216 1.99 -4.25 9.37
CA ASN A 216 1.19 -5.26 10.04
C ASN A 216 0.29 -5.99 9.05
N LYS A 217 0.33 -7.31 9.08
CA LYS A 217 -0.56 -8.23 8.39
C LYS A 217 -1.57 -8.79 9.37
N VAL A 218 -2.76 -9.11 8.91
CA VAL A 218 -3.72 -9.88 9.72
C VAL A 218 -3.30 -11.34 9.69
N ALA A 219 -3.12 -11.93 10.89
CA ALA A 219 -2.88 -13.36 11.01
C ALA A 219 -4.12 -14.12 10.54
N ASN A 220 -3.99 -14.88 9.48
CA ASN A 220 -5.06 -15.68 8.91
C ASN A 220 -4.53 -17.02 8.39
N ASP A 221 -5.41 -18.00 8.28
CA ASP A 221 -5.10 -19.29 7.69
C ASP A 221 -5.01 -19.21 6.15
N PHE A 222 -4.82 -20.37 5.51
CA PHE A 222 -4.69 -20.45 4.05
C PHE A 222 -5.94 -19.94 3.31
N VAL A 223 -7.13 -20.12 3.91
CA VAL A 223 -8.42 -19.69 3.33
C VAL A 223 -8.74 -18.23 3.66
N GLY A 224 -8.18 -17.66 4.73
CA GLY A 224 -8.43 -16.28 5.16
C GLY A 224 -9.16 -16.15 6.49
N ARG A 225 -9.38 -17.24 7.25
CA ARG A 225 -9.98 -17.19 8.59
C ARG A 225 -9.01 -16.52 9.56
N THR A 226 -9.50 -15.59 10.36
CA THR A 226 -8.71 -14.87 11.36
C THR A 226 -8.74 -15.52 12.73
N SER A 227 -8.05 -14.92 13.70
CA SER A 227 -8.14 -15.31 15.11
C SER A 227 -9.48 -14.94 15.77
N ARG A 228 -10.27 -14.08 15.13
CA ARG A 228 -11.61 -13.70 15.58
C ARG A 228 -12.64 -14.58 14.89
N GLU A 229 -13.51 -15.18 15.67
CA GLU A 229 -14.60 -16.03 15.15
C GLU A 229 -15.50 -15.23 14.19
N ASN A 230 -15.97 -15.88 13.14
CA ASN A 230 -16.83 -15.32 12.10
C ASN A 230 -16.22 -14.11 11.32
N VAL A 231 -14.90 -13.89 11.42
CA VAL A 231 -14.19 -12.83 10.70
C VAL A 231 -13.14 -13.44 9.76
N TRP A 232 -13.25 -13.06 8.49
CA TRP A 232 -12.36 -13.46 7.41
C TRP A 232 -11.69 -12.22 6.81
N VAL A 233 -10.41 -12.31 6.49
CA VAL A 233 -9.68 -11.20 5.84
C VAL A 233 -8.97 -11.71 4.62
N ILE A 234 -9.24 -11.12 3.45
CA ILE A 234 -8.72 -11.56 2.15
C ILE A 234 -8.10 -10.43 1.34
N GLY A 235 -7.34 -10.81 0.31
CA GLY A 235 -6.68 -9.86 -0.57
C GLY A 235 -5.63 -9.01 0.14
N ASP A 236 -5.42 -7.80 -0.36
CA ASP A 236 -4.36 -6.93 0.13
C ASP A 236 -4.65 -6.31 1.51
N SER A 237 -5.88 -6.42 2.02
CA SER A 237 -6.21 -6.08 3.41
C SER A 237 -5.62 -7.06 4.44
N ALA A 238 -5.42 -8.32 4.03
CA ALA A 238 -4.72 -9.31 4.85
C ALA A 238 -3.19 -9.14 4.74
N SER A 239 -2.69 -9.11 3.52
CA SER A 239 -1.26 -8.94 3.18
C SER A 239 -1.11 -8.59 1.71
N ILE A 240 -0.09 -7.76 1.37
CA ILE A 240 0.12 -7.28 0.00
C ILE A 240 0.63 -8.41 -0.90
N ASN A 241 -0.27 -8.97 -1.71
CA ASN A 241 0.02 -10.11 -2.57
C ASN A 241 -0.53 -9.94 -4.00
N GLY A 242 -1.34 -8.92 -4.25
CA GLY A 242 -1.88 -8.58 -5.56
C GLY A 242 -3.14 -9.34 -5.96
N ALA A 243 -3.73 -8.90 -7.07
CA ALA A 243 -5.09 -9.23 -7.50
C ALA A 243 -5.34 -10.73 -7.75
N GLN A 244 -4.36 -11.49 -8.25
CA GLN A 244 -4.57 -12.91 -8.54
C GLN A 244 -4.73 -13.71 -7.23
N ILE A 245 -3.93 -13.42 -6.23
CA ILE A 245 -4.03 -14.06 -4.91
C ILE A 245 -5.35 -13.66 -4.24
N ALA A 246 -5.74 -12.39 -4.32
CA ALA A 246 -7.03 -11.92 -3.83
C ALA A 246 -8.20 -12.69 -4.47
N LYS A 247 -8.18 -12.87 -5.80
CA LYS A 247 -9.20 -13.63 -6.56
C LYS A 247 -9.33 -15.06 -6.06
N TYR A 248 -8.22 -15.79 -5.95
CA TYR A 248 -8.28 -17.21 -5.56
C TYR A 248 -8.62 -17.39 -4.08
N ARG A 249 -8.17 -16.51 -3.19
CA ARG A 249 -8.62 -16.49 -1.80
C ARG A 249 -10.12 -16.22 -1.68
N GLY A 250 -10.65 -15.26 -2.47
CA GLY A 250 -12.09 -15.02 -2.53
C GLY A 250 -12.90 -16.27 -2.93
N LYS A 251 -12.41 -17.04 -3.92
CA LYS A 251 -13.03 -18.31 -4.29
C LYS A 251 -12.97 -19.35 -3.16
N LEU A 252 -11.81 -19.51 -2.53
CA LEU A 252 -11.64 -20.48 -1.43
C LEU A 252 -12.55 -20.17 -0.24
N ILE A 253 -12.67 -18.89 0.16
CA ILE A 253 -13.60 -18.49 1.23
C ILE A 253 -15.04 -18.78 0.86
N ALA A 254 -15.48 -18.41 -0.36
CA ALA A 254 -16.84 -18.64 -0.78
C ALA A 254 -17.22 -20.13 -0.68
N ILE A 255 -16.38 -21.01 -1.21
CA ILE A 255 -16.61 -22.46 -1.15
C ILE A 255 -16.58 -22.95 0.31
N LYS A 256 -15.64 -22.43 1.12
CA LYS A 256 -15.55 -22.82 2.54
C LYS A 256 -16.79 -22.44 3.33
N LEU A 257 -17.36 -21.28 3.10
CA LEU A 257 -18.60 -20.84 3.72
C LEU A 257 -19.80 -21.68 3.26
N LEU A 258 -19.88 -22.02 1.96
CA LEU A 258 -20.90 -22.96 1.46
C LEU A 258 -20.82 -24.31 2.17
N GLN A 259 -19.60 -24.84 2.40
CA GLN A 259 -19.41 -26.08 3.16
C GLN A 259 -19.90 -25.95 4.61
N GLU A 260 -19.64 -24.81 5.28
CA GLU A 260 -20.08 -24.56 6.66
C GLU A 260 -21.60 -24.45 6.76
N PHE A 261 -22.26 -23.89 5.75
CA PHE A 261 -23.72 -23.82 5.64
C PHE A 261 -24.37 -25.11 5.10
N LYS A 262 -23.55 -26.14 4.79
CA LYS A 262 -24.03 -27.43 4.19
C LYS A 262 -24.67 -27.26 2.81
N GLU A 263 -24.29 -26.26 2.06
CA GLU A 263 -24.80 -25.93 0.72
C GLU A 263 -23.78 -26.26 -0.39
N SER A 264 -22.69 -26.97 -0.07
CA SER A 264 -21.63 -27.28 -1.04
C SER A 264 -21.95 -28.52 -1.89
N SER A 265 -21.53 -28.49 -3.14
CA SER A 265 -21.62 -29.56 -4.13
C SER A 265 -20.27 -30.24 -4.37
N LEU A 266 -20.28 -31.38 -5.12
CA LEU A 266 -19.05 -32.05 -5.56
C LEU A 266 -18.22 -31.14 -6.48
N SER A 267 -18.85 -30.33 -7.35
CA SER A 267 -18.19 -29.38 -8.22
C SER A 267 -17.45 -28.32 -7.43
N ASP A 268 -17.99 -27.85 -6.29
CA ASP A 268 -17.33 -26.88 -5.41
C ASP A 268 -16.04 -27.43 -4.81
N ASN A 269 -16.00 -28.71 -4.46
CA ASN A 269 -14.80 -29.37 -3.97
C ASN A 269 -13.69 -29.45 -5.03
N ILE A 270 -14.04 -29.68 -6.29
CA ILE A 270 -13.11 -29.67 -7.43
C ILE A 270 -12.60 -28.23 -7.63
N GLU A 271 -13.50 -27.24 -7.63
CA GLU A 271 -13.13 -25.80 -7.77
C GLU A 271 -12.23 -25.34 -6.61
N PHE A 272 -12.46 -25.80 -5.39
CA PHE A 272 -11.58 -25.54 -4.25
C PHE A 272 -10.16 -26.04 -4.52
N GLY A 273 -10.00 -27.28 -4.99
CA GLY A 273 -8.69 -27.84 -5.35
C GLY A 273 -7.97 -27.00 -6.42
N ILE A 274 -8.68 -26.64 -7.50
CA ILE A 274 -8.15 -25.81 -8.58
C ILE A 274 -7.75 -24.41 -8.06
N ALA A 275 -8.57 -23.79 -7.22
CA ALA A 275 -8.29 -22.49 -6.64
C ALA A 275 -7.07 -22.54 -5.70
N ALA A 276 -6.92 -23.61 -4.90
CA ALA A 276 -5.79 -23.81 -3.99
C ALA A 276 -4.46 -23.97 -4.75
N ILE A 277 -4.43 -24.74 -5.83
CA ILE A 277 -3.26 -24.91 -6.70
C ILE A 277 -2.87 -23.58 -7.31
N ASN A 278 -3.82 -22.82 -7.85
CA ASN A 278 -3.56 -21.52 -8.44
C ASN A 278 -3.10 -20.49 -7.40
N LEU A 279 -3.68 -20.49 -6.21
CA LEU A 279 -3.23 -19.65 -5.10
C LEU A 279 -1.77 -19.92 -4.77
N THR A 280 -1.40 -21.19 -4.58
CA THR A 280 -0.03 -21.60 -4.27
C THR A 280 0.95 -21.17 -5.36
N ARG A 281 0.58 -21.36 -6.63
CA ARG A 281 1.37 -20.91 -7.79
C ARG A 281 1.60 -19.40 -7.76
N HIS A 282 0.57 -18.61 -7.51
CA HIS A 282 0.71 -17.16 -7.45
C HIS A 282 1.46 -16.66 -6.21
N LEU A 283 1.36 -17.35 -5.08
CA LEU A 283 2.20 -17.06 -3.91
C LEU A 283 3.69 -17.28 -4.21
N LEU A 284 4.02 -18.37 -4.92
CA LEU A 284 5.39 -18.61 -5.38
C LEU A 284 5.85 -17.53 -6.37
N PHE A 285 5.00 -17.16 -7.33
CA PHE A 285 5.29 -16.07 -8.26
C PHE A 285 5.63 -14.77 -7.52
N GLN A 286 4.82 -14.37 -6.54
CA GLN A 286 5.07 -13.17 -5.73
C GLN A 286 6.36 -13.27 -4.93
N LYS A 287 6.66 -14.43 -4.37
CA LYS A 287 7.91 -14.65 -3.63
C LYS A 287 9.14 -14.41 -4.52
N VAL A 288 9.12 -14.89 -5.76
CA VAL A 288 10.20 -14.67 -6.74
C VAL A 288 10.24 -13.21 -7.18
N LEU A 289 9.10 -12.62 -7.51
CA LEU A 289 8.98 -11.23 -7.95
C LEU A 289 9.58 -10.26 -6.92
N TRP A 290 9.26 -10.42 -5.63
CA TRP A 290 9.81 -9.58 -4.56
C TRP A 290 11.29 -9.84 -4.23
N GLN A 291 11.90 -10.93 -4.74
CA GLN A 291 13.35 -11.07 -4.71
C GLN A 291 14.02 -10.20 -5.79
N ILE A 292 13.37 -10.03 -6.94
CA ILE A 292 13.87 -9.18 -8.03
C ILE A 292 13.79 -7.70 -7.62
N PHE A 293 12.68 -7.28 -6.99
CA PHE A 293 12.45 -5.91 -6.52
C PHE A 293 12.92 -5.67 -5.08
N LYS A 294 13.89 -6.45 -4.61
CA LYS A 294 14.43 -6.24 -3.27
C LYS A 294 15.28 -4.97 -3.22
N ALA A 295 14.89 -4.01 -2.39
CA ALA A 295 15.59 -2.75 -2.15
C ALA A 295 15.79 -2.50 -0.65
N PRO A 296 16.77 -1.67 -0.25
CA PRO A 296 16.89 -1.20 1.13
C PRO A 296 15.75 -0.24 1.49
N ARG A 297 15.51 -0.10 2.77
CA ARG A 297 14.63 0.94 3.32
C ARG A 297 15.50 2.14 3.68
N LEU A 298 15.08 3.31 3.26
CA LEU A 298 15.87 4.54 3.34
C LEU A 298 15.04 5.71 3.92
N VAL A 299 14.08 5.43 4.81
CA VAL A 299 13.14 6.45 5.33
C VAL A 299 13.89 7.56 6.07
N ALA A 300 14.86 7.21 6.88
CA ALA A 300 15.64 8.18 7.64
C ALA A 300 16.59 8.99 6.76
N GLU A 301 17.22 8.33 5.78
CA GLU A 301 18.21 8.96 4.89
C GLU A 301 17.59 9.89 3.86
N LEU A 302 16.31 9.66 3.51
CA LEU A 302 15.60 10.43 2.49
C LEU A 302 14.90 11.68 3.04
N SER A 303 14.75 11.78 4.36
CA SER A 303 14.06 12.89 5.01
C SER A 303 15.04 13.79 5.76
N ASP A 304 15.01 15.07 5.49
CA ASP A 304 15.61 16.13 6.29
C ASP A 304 14.63 16.65 7.36
N ASP A 305 15.07 17.57 8.22
CA ASP A 305 14.27 18.08 9.32
C ASP A 305 13.02 18.84 8.88
N GLU A 306 13.06 19.50 7.73
CA GLU A 306 11.93 20.27 7.18
C GLU A 306 10.95 19.36 6.39
N THR A 307 11.32 18.11 6.14
CA THR A 307 10.48 17.17 5.40
C THR A 307 9.16 16.91 6.13
N ILE A 308 8.05 17.17 5.46
CA ILE A 308 6.70 16.93 6.00
C ILE A 308 6.44 15.42 6.14
N ILE A 309 6.22 14.97 7.35
CA ILE A 309 5.87 13.57 7.68
C ILE A 309 4.35 13.36 7.65
N CYS A 310 3.60 14.26 8.27
CA CYS A 310 2.13 14.20 8.27
C CYS A 310 1.55 15.28 7.36
N ARG A 311 1.21 14.91 6.11
CA ARG A 311 0.62 15.84 5.12
C ARG A 311 -0.74 16.42 5.54
N CYS A 312 -1.53 15.69 6.32
CA CYS A 312 -2.86 16.12 6.73
C CYS A 312 -2.83 17.27 7.74
N LEU A 313 -1.79 17.35 8.57
CA LEU A 313 -1.63 18.31 9.65
C LEU A 313 -0.33 19.12 9.53
N ASN A 314 0.37 18.96 8.43
CA ASN A 314 1.61 19.69 8.11
C ASN A 314 2.69 19.58 9.21
N VAL A 315 2.87 18.36 9.77
CA VAL A 315 3.89 18.09 10.79
C VAL A 315 5.16 17.63 10.12
N SER A 316 6.26 18.34 10.35
CA SER A 316 7.60 18.05 9.81
C SER A 316 8.33 16.97 10.62
N LYS A 317 9.48 16.51 10.11
CA LYS A 317 10.37 15.63 10.87
C LYS A 317 10.94 16.34 12.09
N LYS A 318 11.28 17.62 11.98
CA LYS A 318 11.76 18.47 13.08
C LYS A 318 10.75 18.56 14.22
N ASP A 319 9.46 18.76 13.90
CA ASP A 319 8.39 18.78 14.90
C ASP A 319 8.31 17.44 15.66
N LEU A 320 8.48 16.33 14.94
CA LEU A 320 8.52 15.00 15.57
C LEU A 320 9.79 14.79 16.42
N HIS A 321 10.96 15.26 15.95
CA HIS A 321 12.23 15.10 16.67
C HIS A 321 12.24 15.84 18.01
N THR A 322 11.68 17.04 18.08
CA THR A 322 11.59 17.82 19.31
C THR A 322 10.87 17.04 20.40
N ASP A 323 9.81 16.33 20.05
CA ASP A 323 8.99 15.58 21.00
C ASP A 323 9.53 14.17 21.30
N ILE A 324 10.19 13.53 20.33
CA ILE A 324 10.86 12.22 20.51
C ILE A 324 12.04 12.35 21.50
N THR A 325 12.73 13.50 21.55
CA THR A 325 13.84 13.76 22.49
C THR A 325 13.41 13.84 23.96
N TYR A 326 12.11 13.94 24.27
CA TYR A 326 11.57 13.94 25.64
C TYR A 326 11.20 12.53 26.17
N ASP A 327 11.92 11.48 25.77
CA ASP A 327 11.67 10.09 26.18
C ASP A 327 10.28 9.53 25.79
N VAL A 328 9.73 10.03 24.71
CA VAL A 328 8.43 9.60 24.18
C VAL A 328 8.58 8.42 23.23
N GLU A 329 8.67 7.20 23.76
CA GLU A 329 8.96 5.97 23.00
C GLU A 329 7.77 5.43 22.20
N SER A 330 6.54 5.87 22.44
CA SER A 330 5.38 5.30 21.77
C SER A 330 4.79 6.19 20.70
N ALA A 331 4.46 5.60 19.55
CA ALA A 331 3.79 6.32 18.45
C ALA A 331 2.46 6.95 18.92
N GLY A 332 1.75 6.33 19.87
CA GLY A 332 0.53 6.87 20.44
C GLY A 332 0.75 8.16 21.24
N ALA A 333 1.87 8.29 21.95
CA ALA A 333 2.24 9.50 22.67
C ALA A 333 2.67 10.60 21.69
N VAL A 334 3.54 10.29 20.72
CA VAL A 334 3.90 11.21 19.62
C VAL A 334 2.66 11.73 18.92
N LYS A 335 1.68 10.88 18.60
CA LYS A 335 0.41 11.28 18.01
C LYS A 335 -0.35 12.29 18.86
N ARG A 336 -0.38 12.13 20.20
CA ARG A 336 -1.10 13.05 21.11
C ARG A 336 -0.43 14.42 21.21
N ILE A 337 0.89 14.46 21.22
CA ILE A 337 1.66 15.69 21.36
C ILE A 337 1.66 16.48 20.03
N THR A 338 2.07 15.84 18.94
CA THR A 338 2.24 16.49 17.63
C THR A 338 0.97 16.58 16.81
N ARG A 339 -0.07 15.82 17.18
CA ARG A 339 -1.28 15.58 16.39
C ARG A 339 -1.03 14.81 15.08
N ALA A 340 0.20 14.36 14.79
CA ALA A 340 0.50 13.51 13.64
C ALA A 340 -0.42 12.28 13.62
N GLY A 341 -1.08 12.03 12.48
CA GLY A 341 -2.03 10.93 12.35
C GLY A 341 -3.47 11.22 12.79
N MET A 342 -3.77 12.42 13.31
CA MET A 342 -5.14 12.82 13.67
C MET A 342 -5.95 13.42 12.51
N GLY A 343 -5.31 13.71 11.39
CA GLY A 343 -5.96 14.30 10.22
C GLY A 343 -6.84 13.32 9.44
N LYS A 344 -7.36 13.75 8.29
CA LYS A 344 -8.35 13.03 7.46
C LYS A 344 -7.95 11.59 7.11
N CYS A 345 -6.67 11.28 6.94
CA CYS A 345 -6.20 9.92 6.63
C CYS A 345 -6.09 9.01 7.86
N GLN A 346 -6.25 9.54 9.09
CA GLN A 346 -6.16 8.77 10.34
C GLN A 346 -4.86 7.97 10.49
N GLY A 347 -3.74 8.58 10.10
CA GLY A 347 -2.41 7.99 10.26
C GLY A 347 -1.98 6.97 9.20
N ARG A 348 -2.79 6.68 8.18
CA ARG A 348 -2.50 5.65 7.18
C ARG A 348 -1.17 5.84 6.47
N TYR A 349 -0.78 7.09 6.22
CA TYR A 349 0.49 7.41 5.55
C TYR A 349 1.63 7.63 6.54
N CYS A 350 1.41 8.40 7.61
CA CYS A 350 2.47 8.78 8.53
C CYS A 350 2.77 7.74 9.62
N SER A 351 1.82 6.89 10.02
CA SER A 351 2.07 5.91 11.09
C SER A 351 3.26 4.98 10.82
N PRO A 352 3.42 4.38 9.62
CA PRO A 352 4.60 3.57 9.33
C PRO A 352 5.92 4.33 9.36
N ILE A 353 5.88 5.64 9.03
CA ILE A 353 7.06 6.51 9.04
C ILE A 353 7.42 6.86 10.49
N VAL A 354 6.43 7.29 11.28
CA VAL A 354 6.63 7.67 12.69
C VAL A 354 7.19 6.49 13.51
N GLN A 355 6.60 5.29 13.37
CA GLN A 355 7.11 4.10 14.08
C GLN A 355 8.57 3.76 13.71
N GLU A 356 8.96 3.98 12.43
CA GLU A 356 10.32 3.72 11.98
C GLU A 356 11.29 4.78 12.51
N LEU A 357 10.92 6.04 12.55
CA LEU A 357 11.72 7.12 13.13
C LEU A 357 11.92 6.93 14.64
N ILE A 358 10.88 6.55 15.37
CA ILE A 358 10.98 6.22 16.82
C ILE A 358 11.92 5.03 17.03
N SER A 359 11.73 3.95 16.26
CA SER A 359 12.58 2.78 16.35
C SER A 359 14.06 3.08 16.08
N LEU A 360 14.35 3.93 15.12
CA LEU A 360 15.71 4.35 14.82
C LEU A 360 16.33 5.24 15.90
N HIS A 361 15.52 6.11 16.52
CA HIS A 361 15.99 6.99 17.59
C HIS A 361 16.33 6.23 18.88
N PHE A 362 15.42 5.37 19.33
CA PHE A 362 15.58 4.62 20.60
C PHE A 362 16.27 3.26 20.43
N GLY A 363 16.54 2.80 19.19
CA GLY A 363 17.06 1.45 18.95
C GLY A 363 16.06 0.33 19.28
N SER A 364 14.78 0.67 19.49
CA SER A 364 13.74 -0.27 19.88
C SER A 364 13.21 -1.06 18.68
N PRO A 365 12.92 -2.36 18.82
CA PRO A 365 12.37 -3.14 17.71
C PRO A 365 10.94 -2.71 17.38
N ILE A 366 10.61 -2.70 16.08
CA ILE A 366 9.24 -2.52 15.64
C ILE A 366 8.48 -3.83 15.81
N ASP A 367 7.31 -3.76 16.43
CA ASP A 367 6.37 -4.86 16.63
C ASP A 367 4.96 -4.55 16.08
N GLU A 368 3.99 -5.41 16.39
CA GLU A 368 2.60 -5.26 15.94
C GLU A 368 1.88 -4.07 16.58
N LEU A 369 2.39 -3.53 17.70
CA LEU A 369 1.79 -2.44 18.46
C LEU A 369 2.48 -1.10 18.23
N SER A 370 3.63 -1.08 17.57
CA SER A 370 4.46 0.12 17.39
C SER A 370 3.80 1.23 16.55
N GLY A 371 2.75 0.93 15.79
CA GLY A 371 2.01 1.90 14.97
C GLY A 371 0.84 2.55 15.70
N PHE A 372 0.18 3.50 15.04
CA PHE A 372 -1.03 4.11 15.57
C PHE A 372 -2.18 3.09 15.67
N ALA A 373 -2.80 3.02 16.83
CA ALA A 373 -4.04 2.28 17.01
C ALA A 373 -5.20 3.00 16.28
N PRO A 374 -6.02 2.26 15.50
CA PRO A 374 -7.22 2.85 14.90
C PRO A 374 -8.23 3.20 16.00
N GLN A 375 -8.95 4.31 15.79
CA GLN A 375 -10.04 4.77 16.65
C GLN A 375 -11.29 4.97 15.81
N VAL A 376 -12.45 4.70 16.40
CA VAL A 376 -13.73 5.01 15.76
C VAL A 376 -14.01 6.52 15.92
N PRO A 377 -14.35 7.22 14.85
CA PRO A 377 -14.56 6.79 13.46
C PRO A 377 -13.24 6.61 12.68
N ILE A 378 -13.10 5.48 11.97
CA ILE A 378 -11.89 5.20 11.14
C ILE A 378 -11.87 5.93 9.80
N LYS A 379 -12.91 6.62 9.46
CA LYS A 379 -13.04 7.46 8.26
C LYS A 379 -13.65 8.80 8.67
N PRO A 380 -13.34 9.90 7.96
CA PRO A 380 -14.04 11.16 8.18
C PRO A 380 -15.56 10.96 8.07
N THR A 381 -16.26 11.25 9.17
CA THR A 381 -17.70 11.00 9.30
C THR A 381 -18.37 12.28 9.77
N PRO A 382 -19.45 12.75 9.10
CA PRO A 382 -20.20 13.92 9.55
C PRO A 382 -20.76 13.73 10.97
N ILE A 383 -20.71 14.77 11.78
CA ILE A 383 -21.25 14.74 13.17
C ILE A 383 -22.72 14.33 13.16
N SER A 384 -23.49 14.79 12.16
CA SER A 384 -24.89 14.40 11.99
C SER A 384 -25.11 12.89 11.85
N VAL A 385 -24.14 12.16 11.30
CA VAL A 385 -24.21 10.70 11.18
C VAL A 385 -23.98 10.02 12.54
N ILE A 386 -23.13 10.61 13.38
CA ILE A 386 -22.78 10.05 14.70
C ILE A 386 -23.85 10.40 15.73
N ALA A 387 -24.40 11.63 15.69
CA ALA A 387 -25.28 12.19 16.72
C ALA A 387 -26.69 11.60 16.76
N TYR A 388 -27.16 11.03 15.63
CA TYR A 388 -28.53 10.50 15.58
C TYR A 388 -28.54 8.97 15.58
N PRO A 389 -29.50 8.33 16.29
CA PRO A 389 -29.60 6.87 16.27
C PRO A 389 -29.83 6.35 14.85
N THR A 390 -29.15 5.28 14.51
CA THR A 390 -29.24 4.62 13.22
C THR A 390 -30.60 3.97 13.05
N GLN A 391 -31.27 4.16 11.90
CA GLN A 391 -32.45 3.37 11.55
C GLN A 391 -32.00 1.90 11.39
N ARG A 392 -32.62 0.98 12.12
CA ARG A 392 -32.38 -0.45 11.98
C ARG A 392 -32.88 -0.91 10.60
N LYS A 393 -32.01 -1.33 9.70
CA LYS A 393 -32.38 -2.26 8.65
C LYS A 393 -32.21 -3.67 9.24
N ASN A 394 -33.29 -4.32 9.57
CA ASN A 394 -33.29 -5.75 9.81
C ASN A 394 -33.14 -6.43 8.44
N SER A 395 -32.03 -7.05 8.17
CA SER A 395 -31.81 -7.96 7.06
C SER A 395 -31.94 -9.38 7.55
#